data_484d4d7e9fe82d03f5c393377a4d0b77
#
_entry.id   484d4d7e9fe82d03f5c393377a4d0b77
#
_cell.length_a   1.000
_cell.length_b   1.000
_cell.length_c   1.000
_cell.angle_alpha   90.00
_cell.angle_beta   90.00
_cell.angle_gamma   90.00
#
_symmetry.space_group_name_H-M   'P 1'
#
loop_
_entity.id
_entity.type
_entity.pdbx_description
1 polymer ?
#
loop_
_entity_poly.entity_id
_entity_poly.type
_entity_poly.pdbx_seq_one_letter_code
_entity_poly.pdbx_strand_id
1 'polypeptide(L)'
;MKKELKVIGKSARKLDGKERVSGKSIYGHDIQLPNMLYGSILRTKHPHAEIISIDTSKAVSLDGVECIITADDIDVNNISYKRDHPILKKKANCERDEIAAVAARTKEIANKAIDLIEVEYKVLDGIYDPVEALKEGAPRINEFGKGEKQFGNKNIADSFHYEHGDIEHQKSISKVVIKKRYELPRVTHACMATSNITAEFNEMDGRLTLWSSTQVPFLYQRDIAHALKMEPSNI
;
A
#
# COMPACT_ATOMS: atom_id res chain seq x y z
N MET A 1 2.27 7.58 -50.99
CA MET A 1 1.55 8.64 -50.28
C MET A 1 1.64 8.38 -48.78
N LYS A 2 2.25 9.27 -47.95
CA LYS A 2 2.21 9.15 -46.51
C LYS A 2 0.78 9.38 -46.02
N LYS A 3 0.15 8.39 -45.42
CA LYS A 3 -1.20 8.52 -44.87
C LYS A 3 -1.18 9.56 -43.73
N GLU A 4 -1.89 10.67 -43.92
CA GLU A 4 -1.97 11.69 -42.88
C GLU A 4 -2.77 11.16 -41.69
N LEU A 5 -2.14 11.10 -40.50
CA LEU A 5 -2.76 10.59 -39.28
C LEU A 5 -3.58 11.72 -38.60
N LYS A 6 -4.76 11.38 -38.09
CA LYS A 6 -5.67 12.38 -37.51
C LYS A 6 -5.17 12.94 -36.17
N VAL A 7 -4.43 12.16 -35.39
CA VAL A 7 -3.99 12.46 -34.01
C VAL A 7 -2.48 12.42 -33.87
N ILE A 8 -1.85 11.35 -34.34
CA ILE A 8 -0.40 11.15 -34.19
C ILE A 8 0.36 12.20 -35.00
N GLY A 9 1.35 12.83 -34.37
CA GLY A 9 2.16 13.90 -34.98
C GLY A 9 1.52 15.30 -34.96
N LYS A 10 0.39 15.45 -34.26
CA LYS A 10 -0.27 16.75 -34.06
C LYS A 10 -0.21 17.14 -32.57
N SER A 11 0.00 18.43 -32.32
CA SER A 11 -0.07 18.99 -30.96
C SER A 11 -1.54 19.08 -30.54
N ALA A 12 -1.94 18.25 -29.57
CA ALA A 12 -3.25 18.36 -28.95
C ALA A 12 -3.16 19.21 -27.67
N ARG A 13 -4.15 20.05 -27.46
CA ARG A 13 -4.23 20.85 -26.22
C ARG A 13 -4.54 19.91 -25.05
N LYS A 14 -3.80 20.06 -23.95
CA LYS A 14 -4.06 19.34 -22.72
C LYS A 14 -5.42 19.75 -22.16
N LEU A 15 -6.32 18.78 -21.87
CA LEU A 15 -7.70 19.06 -21.48
C LEU A 15 -7.79 19.87 -20.17
N ASP A 16 -7.00 19.49 -19.16
CA ASP A 16 -6.92 20.15 -17.85
C ASP A 16 -5.90 21.29 -17.76
N GLY A 17 -5.24 21.60 -18.86
CA GLY A 17 -4.13 22.58 -18.87
C GLY A 17 -4.55 23.98 -18.44
N LYS A 18 -5.74 24.44 -18.87
CA LYS A 18 -6.26 25.78 -18.52
C LYS A 18 -6.56 25.89 -17.03
N GLU A 19 -7.17 24.86 -16.43
CA GLU A 19 -7.51 24.82 -15.01
C GLU A 19 -6.25 24.83 -14.16
N ARG A 20 -5.26 24.02 -14.54
CA ARG A 20 -3.95 23.94 -13.81
C ARG A 20 -3.23 25.28 -13.79
N VAL A 21 -3.06 25.95 -14.93
CA VAL A 21 -2.33 27.23 -15.01
C VAL A 21 -3.10 28.39 -14.39
N SER A 22 -4.41 28.29 -14.24
CA SER A 22 -5.26 29.31 -13.62
C SER A 22 -5.48 29.09 -12.12
N GLY A 23 -4.93 28.00 -11.54
CA GLY A 23 -5.14 27.64 -10.14
C GLY A 23 -6.55 27.17 -9.81
N LYS A 24 -7.35 26.77 -10.81
CA LYS A 24 -8.73 26.29 -10.64
C LYS A 24 -8.86 24.76 -10.52
N SER A 25 -7.75 24.03 -10.72
CA SER A 25 -7.75 22.59 -10.55
C SER A 25 -8.02 22.25 -9.08
N ILE A 26 -8.95 21.33 -8.85
CA ILE A 26 -9.27 20.78 -7.54
C ILE A 26 -8.53 19.45 -7.40
N TYR A 27 -7.77 19.30 -6.32
CA TYR A 27 -7.07 18.08 -5.96
C TYR A 27 -7.76 17.41 -4.79
N GLY A 28 -7.50 16.11 -4.57
CA GLY A 28 -8.15 15.40 -3.46
C GLY A 28 -7.94 16.05 -2.08
N HIS A 29 -6.83 16.77 -1.90
CA HIS A 29 -6.56 17.52 -0.67
C HIS A 29 -7.46 18.76 -0.48
N ASP A 30 -8.05 19.27 -1.56
CA ASP A 30 -8.94 20.44 -1.54
C ASP A 30 -10.40 20.04 -1.26
N ILE A 31 -10.70 18.74 -1.21
CA ILE A 31 -12.05 18.25 -0.93
C ILE A 31 -12.40 18.51 0.52
N GLN A 32 -13.47 19.29 0.74
CA GLN A 32 -14.02 19.60 2.05
C GLN A 32 -15.50 19.23 2.08
N LEU A 33 -15.86 18.32 2.98
CA LEU A 33 -17.24 17.88 3.15
C LEU A 33 -17.79 18.37 4.51
N PRO A 34 -19.09 18.63 4.62
CA PRO A 34 -19.69 18.96 5.91
C PRO A 34 -19.47 17.85 6.94
N ASN A 35 -19.11 18.22 8.16
CA ASN A 35 -18.86 17.29 9.28
C ASN A 35 -17.76 16.24 8.99
N MET A 36 -16.82 16.53 8.11
CA MET A 36 -15.73 15.63 7.75
C MET A 36 -14.87 15.31 8.97
N LEU A 37 -14.54 14.03 9.15
CA LEU A 37 -13.56 13.57 10.12
C LEU A 37 -12.15 13.51 9.49
N TYR A 38 -11.15 13.58 10.35
CA TYR A 38 -9.75 13.50 9.96
C TYR A 38 -9.15 12.19 10.43
N GLY A 39 -8.54 11.45 9.49
CA GLY A 39 -7.90 10.18 9.76
C GLY A 39 -6.42 10.34 10.10
N SER A 40 -5.95 9.59 11.10
CA SER A 40 -4.54 9.37 11.37
C SER A 40 -4.25 7.89 11.55
N ILE A 41 -3.04 7.46 11.16
CA ILE A 41 -2.65 6.04 11.17
C ILE A 41 -1.47 5.86 12.12
N LEU A 42 -1.62 4.94 13.08
CA LEU A 42 -0.54 4.49 13.93
C LEU A 42 0.34 3.50 13.16
N ARG A 43 1.62 3.78 13.12
CA ARG A 43 2.63 2.96 12.43
C ARG A 43 3.66 2.42 13.39
N THR A 44 4.08 1.17 13.17
CA THR A 44 5.16 0.57 13.97
C THR A 44 6.49 1.28 13.76
N LYS A 45 7.32 1.28 14.81
CA LYS A 45 8.73 1.74 14.79
C LYS A 45 9.71 0.57 14.63
N HIS A 46 9.21 -0.67 14.64
CA HIS A 46 10.02 -1.87 14.60
C HIS A 46 10.02 -2.49 13.21
N PRO A 47 11.17 -2.89 12.68
CA PRO A 47 11.27 -3.53 11.36
C PRO A 47 10.69 -4.94 11.35
N HIS A 48 10.66 -5.63 12.50
CA HIS A 48 10.04 -6.94 12.66
C HIS A 48 9.65 -7.15 14.12
N ALA A 49 8.35 -7.32 14.39
CA ALA A 49 7.84 -7.51 15.75
C ALA A 49 6.45 -8.17 15.73
N GLU A 50 6.17 -9.01 16.72
CA GLU A 50 4.80 -9.39 17.05
C GLU A 50 4.16 -8.26 17.86
N ILE A 51 2.90 -7.93 17.56
CA ILE A 51 2.09 -7.02 18.35
C ILE A 51 1.37 -7.87 19.39
N ILE A 52 1.74 -7.69 20.67
CA ILE A 52 1.17 -8.46 21.77
C ILE A 52 -0.17 -7.87 22.20
N SER A 53 -0.22 -6.54 22.33
CA SER A 53 -1.45 -5.83 22.70
C SER A 53 -1.43 -4.41 22.17
N ILE A 54 -2.65 -3.86 21.95
CA ILE A 54 -2.89 -2.46 21.59
C ILE A 54 -3.91 -1.92 22.58
N ASP A 55 -3.49 -1.01 23.46
CA ASP A 55 -4.40 -0.31 24.39
C ASP A 55 -4.79 1.04 23.81
N THR A 56 -6.06 1.16 23.45
CA THR A 56 -6.66 2.37 22.89
C THR A 56 -7.45 3.19 23.92
N SER A 57 -7.54 2.74 25.17
CA SER A 57 -8.45 3.30 26.20
C SER A 57 -8.26 4.80 26.44
N LYS A 58 -7.02 5.27 26.51
CA LYS A 58 -6.70 6.70 26.66
C LYS A 58 -7.08 7.51 25.43
N ALA A 59 -6.87 6.95 24.25
CA ALA A 59 -7.17 7.60 22.97
C ALA A 59 -8.69 7.70 22.74
N VAL A 60 -9.47 6.66 23.05
CA VAL A 60 -10.93 6.65 22.95
C VAL A 60 -11.55 7.68 23.91
N SER A 61 -10.93 7.90 25.07
CA SER A 61 -11.42 8.87 26.08
C SER A 61 -11.14 10.33 25.71
N LEU A 62 -10.37 10.60 24.65
CA LEU A 62 -10.07 11.96 24.21
C LEU A 62 -11.28 12.56 23.49
N ASP A 63 -11.79 13.69 24.00
CA ASP A 63 -12.92 14.38 23.35
C ASP A 63 -12.63 14.75 21.90
N GLY A 64 -13.60 14.45 21.03
CA GLY A 64 -13.49 14.63 19.58
C GLY A 64 -12.90 13.44 18.81
N VAL A 65 -12.53 12.35 19.47
CA VAL A 65 -12.25 11.06 18.81
C VAL A 65 -13.58 10.37 18.57
N GLU A 66 -13.84 10.00 17.31
CA GLU A 66 -15.12 9.38 16.91
C GLU A 66 -14.98 7.86 16.70
N CYS A 67 -13.81 7.41 16.24
CA CYS A 67 -13.57 5.99 16.00
C CYS A 67 -12.06 5.66 16.06
N ILE A 68 -11.75 4.48 16.59
CA ILE A 68 -10.43 3.86 16.49
C ILE A 68 -10.63 2.44 16.01
N ILE A 69 -9.85 2.01 15.02
CA ILE A 69 -9.88 0.66 14.51
C ILE A 69 -8.48 0.03 14.54
N THR A 70 -8.45 -1.26 14.82
CA THR A 70 -7.28 -2.13 14.77
C THR A 70 -7.50 -3.28 13.79
N ALA A 71 -6.55 -4.17 13.66
CA ALA A 71 -6.72 -5.36 12.80
C ALA A 71 -7.84 -6.30 13.26
N ASP A 72 -8.27 -6.22 14.54
CA ASP A 72 -9.32 -7.06 15.10
C ASP A 72 -10.72 -6.55 14.74
N ASP A 73 -10.84 -5.27 14.38
CA ASP A 73 -12.09 -4.62 14.00
C ASP A 73 -12.42 -4.77 12.51
N ILE A 74 -11.54 -5.39 11.72
CA ILE A 74 -11.69 -5.50 10.27
C ILE A 74 -11.97 -6.95 9.87
N ASP A 75 -13.18 -7.23 9.40
CA ASP A 75 -13.60 -8.56 8.94
C ASP A 75 -12.76 -9.10 7.78
N VAL A 76 -12.52 -8.25 6.75
CA VAL A 76 -11.73 -8.58 5.57
C VAL A 76 -10.45 -7.76 5.59
N ASN A 77 -9.50 -8.18 6.45
CA ASN A 77 -8.24 -7.46 6.66
C ASN A 77 -7.19 -7.80 5.58
N ASN A 78 -7.55 -7.71 4.31
CA ASN A 78 -6.61 -7.87 3.20
C ASN A 78 -7.14 -7.21 1.92
N ILE A 79 -6.25 -6.92 0.97
CA ILE A 79 -6.64 -6.51 -0.37
C ILE A 79 -6.85 -7.73 -1.28
N SER A 80 -7.76 -7.64 -2.25
CA SER A 80 -8.38 -8.75 -2.96
C SER A 80 -7.43 -9.81 -3.56
N TYR A 81 -6.28 -9.42 -4.04
CA TYR A 81 -5.34 -10.33 -4.73
C TYR A 81 -4.00 -10.56 -3.99
N LYS A 82 -3.75 -9.81 -2.92
CA LYS A 82 -2.52 -9.93 -2.11
C LYS A 82 -2.84 -10.21 -0.65
N ARG A 83 -2.92 -11.48 -0.31
CA ARG A 83 -3.20 -11.93 1.07
C ARG A 83 -2.10 -11.56 2.07
N ASP A 84 -0.89 -11.28 1.59
CA ASP A 84 0.25 -10.85 2.37
C ASP A 84 0.28 -9.34 2.68
N HIS A 85 -0.76 -8.60 2.24
CA HIS A 85 -0.92 -7.18 2.50
C HIS A 85 -2.22 -6.94 3.29
N PRO A 86 -2.24 -7.22 4.60
CA PRO A 86 -3.37 -6.83 5.45
C PRO A 86 -3.47 -5.31 5.50
N ILE A 87 -4.70 -4.81 5.70
CA ILE A 87 -5.01 -3.38 5.81
C ILE A 87 -4.38 -2.82 7.07
N LEU A 88 -4.58 -3.50 8.21
CA LEU A 88 -3.89 -3.22 9.47
C LEU A 88 -3.15 -4.49 9.92
N LYS A 89 -1.95 -4.34 10.44
CA LYS A 89 -1.06 -5.46 10.79
C LYS A 89 -1.28 -5.97 12.21
N LYS A 90 -1.26 -7.29 12.37
CA LYS A 90 -1.10 -7.97 13.67
C LYS A 90 0.35 -8.32 13.98
N LYS A 91 1.21 -8.21 12.99
CA LYS A 91 2.65 -8.43 13.06
C LYS A 91 3.35 -7.42 12.16
N ALA A 92 4.31 -6.71 12.70
CA ALA A 92 5.15 -5.80 11.94
C ALA A 92 6.16 -6.59 11.10
N ASN A 93 6.15 -6.43 9.80
CA ASN A 93 7.05 -7.06 8.85
C ASN A 93 8.04 -6.06 8.24
N CYS A 94 7.76 -4.78 8.39
CA CYS A 94 8.70 -3.70 8.07
C CYS A 94 8.41 -2.49 8.96
N GLU A 95 9.39 -1.61 9.08
CA GLU A 95 9.20 -0.33 9.74
C GLU A 95 8.08 0.47 9.06
N ARG A 96 7.23 1.09 9.87
CA ARG A 96 6.08 1.89 9.44
C ARG A 96 4.88 1.10 8.89
N ASP A 97 4.81 -0.20 9.12
CA ASP A 97 3.55 -0.95 8.90
C ASP A 97 2.40 -0.33 9.71
N GLU A 98 1.22 -0.26 9.11
CA GLU A 98 -0.01 0.27 9.70
C GLU A 98 -0.59 -0.72 10.71
N ILE A 99 -0.86 -0.26 11.94
CA ILE A 99 -1.35 -1.13 13.03
C ILE A 99 -2.67 -0.69 13.65
N ALA A 100 -2.98 0.60 13.58
CA ALA A 100 -4.27 1.15 14.00
C ALA A 100 -4.59 2.42 13.21
N ALA A 101 -5.87 2.79 13.14
CA ALA A 101 -6.31 4.04 12.55
C ALA A 101 -7.30 4.74 13.46
N VAL A 102 -7.23 6.08 13.50
CA VAL A 102 -8.09 6.95 14.29
C VAL A 102 -8.85 7.89 13.36
N ALA A 103 -10.12 8.09 13.61
CA ALA A 103 -10.93 9.15 13.02
C ALA A 103 -11.38 10.13 14.12
N ALA A 104 -11.14 11.43 13.91
CA ALA A 104 -11.46 12.47 14.89
C ALA A 104 -11.96 13.75 14.21
N ARG A 105 -12.58 14.65 15.00
CA ARG A 105 -13.17 15.90 14.51
C ARG A 105 -12.15 16.89 13.94
N THR A 106 -10.90 16.83 14.39
CA THR A 106 -9.81 17.63 13.81
C THR A 106 -8.55 16.79 13.63
N LYS A 107 -7.66 17.26 12.76
CA LYS A 107 -6.37 16.61 12.50
C LYS A 107 -5.48 16.57 13.74
N GLU A 108 -5.51 17.63 14.56
CA GLU A 108 -4.78 17.76 15.81
C GLU A 108 -5.23 16.71 16.83
N ILE A 109 -6.56 16.51 16.95
CA ILE A 109 -7.12 15.49 17.84
C ILE A 109 -6.75 14.10 17.36
N ALA A 110 -6.87 13.83 16.04
CA ALA A 110 -6.48 12.54 15.48
C ALA A 110 -5.00 12.19 15.73
N ASN A 111 -4.11 13.15 15.54
CA ASN A 111 -2.68 12.96 15.82
C ASN A 111 -2.40 12.77 17.31
N LYS A 112 -3.04 13.56 18.19
CA LYS A 112 -2.90 13.40 19.64
C LYS A 112 -3.41 12.04 20.11
N ALA A 113 -4.51 11.57 19.53
CA ALA A 113 -5.05 10.24 19.84
C ALA A 113 -4.07 9.10 19.46
N ILE A 114 -3.40 9.21 18.32
CA ILE A 114 -2.34 8.26 17.93
C ILE A 114 -1.23 8.18 18.98
N ASP A 115 -0.81 9.31 19.53
CA ASP A 115 0.24 9.38 20.57
C ASP A 115 -0.19 8.78 21.91
N LEU A 116 -1.51 8.65 22.15
CA LEU A 116 -2.09 8.06 23.36
C LEU A 116 -2.32 6.55 23.26
N ILE A 117 -2.19 5.95 22.08
CA ILE A 117 -2.30 4.50 21.89
C ILE A 117 -1.02 3.84 22.36
N GLU A 118 -1.13 2.92 23.32
CA GLU A 118 -0.02 2.15 23.84
C GLU A 118 0.04 0.79 23.15
N VAL A 119 1.22 0.41 22.64
CA VAL A 119 1.41 -0.86 21.94
C VAL A 119 2.55 -1.63 22.60
N GLU A 120 2.26 -2.86 22.98
CA GLU A 120 3.27 -3.81 23.47
C GLU A 120 3.79 -4.65 22.31
N TYR A 121 5.11 -4.68 22.15
CA TYR A 121 5.79 -5.42 21.10
C TYR A 121 6.73 -6.47 21.66
N LYS A 122 6.75 -7.64 21.00
CA LYS A 122 7.84 -8.58 21.07
C LYS A 122 8.71 -8.41 19.83
N VAL A 123 9.82 -7.74 19.98
CA VAL A 123 10.75 -7.48 18.87
C VAL A 123 11.38 -8.80 18.41
N LEU A 124 11.45 -8.97 17.09
CA LEU A 124 11.98 -10.14 16.41
C LEU A 124 13.18 -9.73 15.53
N ASP A 125 14.00 -10.72 15.16
CA ASP A 125 15.11 -10.50 14.24
C ASP A 125 14.60 -10.09 12.85
N GLY A 126 15.10 -8.96 12.35
CA GLY A 126 14.81 -8.45 11.03
C GLY A 126 15.80 -8.95 9.99
N ILE A 127 15.38 -8.98 8.73
CA ILE A 127 16.23 -9.26 7.57
C ILE A 127 16.24 -8.04 6.65
N TYR A 128 17.44 -7.56 6.33
CA TYR A 128 17.62 -6.34 5.55
C TYR A 128 18.23 -6.62 4.16
N ASP A 129 18.78 -7.81 3.97
CA ASP A 129 19.39 -8.25 2.71
C ASP A 129 18.56 -9.40 2.11
N PRO A 130 18.08 -9.28 0.86
CA PRO A 130 17.31 -10.32 0.20
C PRO A 130 18.10 -11.63 -0.02
N VAL A 131 19.43 -11.56 -0.11
CA VAL A 131 20.29 -12.76 -0.22
C VAL A 131 20.36 -13.51 1.12
N GLU A 132 20.45 -12.76 2.22
CA GLU A 132 20.39 -13.35 3.57
C GLU A 132 19.02 -14.00 3.82
N ALA A 133 17.93 -13.41 3.30
CA ALA A 133 16.58 -13.96 3.42
C ALA A 133 16.40 -15.33 2.76
N LEU A 134 17.27 -15.69 1.81
CA LEU A 134 17.23 -17.00 1.13
C LEU A 134 18.03 -18.09 1.85
N LYS A 135 18.83 -17.74 2.83
CA LYS A 135 19.65 -18.74 3.56
C LYS A 135 18.78 -19.67 4.39
N GLU A 136 19.28 -20.89 4.58
CA GLU A 136 18.70 -21.85 5.50
C GLU A 136 18.73 -21.30 6.93
N GLY A 137 17.61 -21.42 7.66
CA GLY A 137 17.48 -20.88 9.02
C GLY A 137 17.17 -19.38 9.09
N ALA A 138 17.08 -18.66 7.97
CA ALA A 138 16.67 -17.25 7.98
C ALA A 138 15.30 -17.06 8.65
N PRO A 139 15.10 -16.02 9.48
CA PRO A 139 13.82 -15.72 10.10
C PRO A 139 12.72 -15.58 9.05
N ARG A 140 11.54 -16.11 9.36
CA ARG A 140 10.36 -15.92 8.50
C ARG A 140 9.77 -14.53 8.71
N ILE A 141 9.80 -13.69 7.70
CA ILE A 141 9.24 -12.34 7.78
C ILE A 141 7.75 -12.36 7.45
N ASN A 142 7.35 -13.00 6.33
CA ASN A 142 5.96 -13.01 5.88
C ASN A 142 5.34 -14.40 6.01
N GLU A 143 4.09 -14.46 6.52
CA GLU A 143 3.36 -15.72 6.74
C GLU A 143 2.69 -16.27 5.46
N PHE A 144 2.47 -15.42 4.47
CA PHE A 144 1.67 -15.71 3.28
C PHE A 144 2.48 -15.90 1.99
N GLY A 145 3.82 -15.99 2.08
CA GLY A 145 4.69 -16.12 0.92
C GLY A 145 4.37 -17.38 0.08
N LYS A 146 4.19 -17.21 -1.23
CA LYS A 146 3.99 -18.32 -2.18
C LYS A 146 5.20 -19.26 -2.24
N GLY A 147 6.37 -18.76 -1.89
CA GLY A 147 7.65 -19.44 -2.02
C GLY A 147 7.77 -20.72 -1.18
N GLU A 148 7.05 -20.83 -0.06
CA GLU A 148 7.10 -22.06 0.75
C GLU A 148 6.62 -23.28 -0.01
N LYS A 149 5.51 -23.17 -0.73
CA LYS A 149 4.93 -24.29 -1.49
C LYS A 149 5.70 -24.60 -2.77
N GLN A 150 6.29 -23.59 -3.41
CA GLN A 150 6.90 -23.71 -4.72
C GLN A 150 8.42 -23.90 -4.65
N PHE A 151 9.10 -23.33 -3.66
CA PHE A 151 10.55 -23.30 -3.55
C PHE A 151 11.11 -23.75 -2.19
N GLY A 152 10.23 -24.16 -1.28
CA GLY A 152 10.64 -24.55 0.08
C GLY A 152 11.16 -23.40 0.95
N ASN A 153 11.15 -22.16 0.45
CA ASN A 153 11.62 -20.98 1.19
C ASN A 153 10.48 -19.99 1.44
N LYS A 154 10.25 -19.67 2.71
CA LYS A 154 9.15 -18.85 3.19
C LYS A 154 9.30 -17.36 2.90
N ASN A 155 10.52 -16.89 2.59
CA ASN A 155 10.81 -15.49 2.30
C ASN A 155 10.78 -15.16 0.80
N ILE A 156 10.50 -16.12 -0.08
CA ILE A 156 10.32 -15.89 -1.51
C ILE A 156 8.89 -15.40 -1.75
N ALA A 157 8.74 -14.15 -2.12
CA ALA A 157 7.44 -13.55 -2.43
C ALA A 157 6.89 -14.04 -3.78
N ASP A 158 7.75 -14.08 -4.79
CA ASP A 158 7.41 -14.55 -6.13
C ASP A 158 8.66 -14.98 -6.89
N SER A 159 8.51 -15.79 -7.92
CA SER A 159 9.55 -16.11 -8.87
C SER A 159 8.97 -16.36 -10.26
N PHE A 160 9.75 -16.10 -11.27
CA PHE A 160 9.42 -16.46 -12.64
C PHE A 160 10.62 -17.12 -13.30
N HIS A 161 10.34 -18.03 -14.20
CA HIS A 161 11.34 -18.66 -15.04
C HIS A 161 11.06 -18.30 -16.50
N TYR A 162 12.09 -17.87 -17.20
CA TYR A 162 12.05 -17.62 -18.64
C TYR A 162 13.26 -18.28 -19.29
N GLU A 163 13.01 -19.09 -20.29
CA GLU A 163 14.05 -19.78 -21.03
C GLU A 163 13.79 -19.65 -22.53
N HIS A 164 14.84 -19.35 -23.28
CA HIS A 164 14.80 -19.26 -24.74
C HIS A 164 16.10 -19.73 -25.37
N GLY A 165 15.99 -20.69 -26.28
CA GLY A 165 17.14 -21.30 -26.96
C GLY A 165 17.95 -22.26 -26.06
N ASP A 166 19.14 -22.66 -26.55
CA ASP A 166 20.08 -23.51 -25.82
C ASP A 166 21.23 -22.65 -25.28
N ILE A 167 21.14 -22.24 -24.03
CA ILE A 167 22.11 -21.37 -23.37
C ILE A 167 23.46 -22.07 -23.19
N GLU A 168 23.47 -23.35 -22.85
CA GLU A 168 24.70 -24.09 -22.60
C GLU A 168 25.48 -24.33 -23.90
N HIS A 169 24.78 -24.66 -24.96
CA HIS A 169 25.40 -24.74 -26.29
C HIS A 169 25.98 -23.38 -26.70
N GLN A 170 25.24 -22.28 -26.56
CA GLN A 170 25.73 -20.96 -26.92
C GLN A 170 26.95 -20.54 -26.09
N LYS A 171 26.99 -20.86 -24.80
CA LYS A 171 28.19 -20.65 -23.97
C LYS A 171 29.40 -21.43 -24.47
N SER A 172 29.20 -22.68 -24.87
CA SER A 172 30.30 -23.55 -25.31
C SER A 172 30.99 -23.09 -26.59
N ILE A 173 30.26 -22.46 -27.53
CA ILE A 173 30.75 -21.93 -28.79
C ILE A 173 31.15 -20.46 -28.75
N SER A 174 30.86 -19.74 -27.65
CA SER A 174 31.15 -18.32 -27.50
C SER A 174 32.64 -18.10 -27.23
N LYS A 175 33.27 -17.16 -27.94
CA LYS A 175 34.68 -16.78 -27.72
C LYS A 175 34.86 -16.04 -26.38
N VAL A 176 33.82 -15.35 -25.88
CA VAL A 176 33.87 -14.59 -24.65
C VAL A 176 32.58 -14.83 -23.89
N VAL A 177 32.69 -15.22 -22.62
CA VAL A 177 31.59 -15.36 -21.69
C VAL A 177 31.84 -14.43 -20.51
N ILE A 178 30.92 -13.50 -20.26
CA ILE A 178 31.01 -12.52 -19.16
C ILE A 178 29.96 -12.89 -18.12
N LYS A 179 30.39 -13.09 -16.86
CA LYS A 179 29.53 -13.28 -15.69
C LYS A 179 29.77 -12.15 -14.70
N LYS A 180 28.76 -11.33 -14.46
CA LYS A 180 28.84 -10.21 -13.50
C LYS A 180 27.60 -10.18 -12.60
N ARG A 181 27.78 -9.68 -11.39
CA ARG A 181 26.70 -9.32 -10.47
C ARG A 181 26.48 -7.81 -10.53
N TYR A 182 25.22 -7.43 -10.61
CA TYR A 182 24.79 -6.04 -10.59
C TYR A 182 23.87 -5.84 -9.37
N GLU A 183 24.12 -4.80 -8.61
CA GLU A 183 23.32 -4.43 -7.45
C GLU A 183 22.74 -3.03 -7.68
N LEU A 184 21.42 -2.93 -7.54
CA LEU A 184 20.70 -1.68 -7.66
C LEU A 184 20.13 -1.31 -6.29
N PRO A 185 20.34 -0.09 -5.78
CA PRO A 185 19.74 0.35 -4.54
C PRO A 185 18.23 0.52 -4.70
N ARG A 186 17.52 0.51 -3.58
CA ARG A 186 16.13 0.97 -3.57
C ARG A 186 16.07 2.43 -3.99
N VAL A 187 15.09 2.74 -4.84
CA VAL A 187 14.81 4.11 -5.28
C VAL A 187 13.34 4.43 -5.02
N THR A 188 13.05 5.71 -4.82
CA THR A 188 11.69 6.23 -4.73
C THR A 188 11.44 7.20 -5.87
N HIS A 189 10.21 7.25 -6.37
CA HIS A 189 9.79 8.21 -7.38
C HIS A 189 9.76 9.66 -6.85
N ALA A 190 9.77 9.82 -5.52
CA ALA A 190 9.67 11.13 -4.86
C ALA A 190 8.55 12.00 -5.45
N CYS A 191 7.35 11.44 -5.58
CA CYS A 191 6.18 12.12 -6.12
C CYS A 191 5.95 13.43 -5.34
N MET A 192 5.78 14.55 -6.06
CA MET A 192 5.56 15.86 -5.42
C MET A 192 4.18 15.95 -4.74
N ALA A 193 3.16 15.30 -5.31
CA ALA A 193 1.84 15.26 -4.72
C ALA A 193 1.80 14.24 -3.57
N THR A 194 1.25 14.65 -2.43
CA THR A 194 0.99 13.75 -1.29
C THR A 194 -0.17 12.82 -1.60
N SER A 195 -0.07 11.57 -1.16
CA SER A 195 -1.20 10.65 -1.20
C SER A 195 -2.24 11.08 -0.20
N ASN A 196 -3.50 11.15 -0.63
CA ASN A 196 -4.64 11.45 0.22
C ASN A 196 -5.86 10.66 -0.23
N ILE A 197 -6.83 10.53 0.66
CA ILE A 197 -8.14 9.98 0.38
C ILE A 197 -9.18 10.71 1.21
N THR A 198 -10.29 11.06 0.57
CA THR A 198 -11.53 11.50 1.22
C THR A 198 -12.62 10.51 0.83
N ALA A 199 -13.43 10.09 1.79
CA ALA A 199 -14.50 9.12 1.62
C ALA A 199 -15.82 9.71 2.14
N GLU A 200 -16.89 9.51 1.36
CA GLU A 200 -18.26 9.85 1.74
C GLU A 200 -19.15 8.63 1.51
N PHE A 201 -19.81 8.18 2.56
CA PHE A 201 -20.79 7.10 2.48
C PHE A 201 -22.20 7.66 2.63
N ASN A 202 -23.04 7.35 1.66
CA ASN A 202 -24.46 7.72 1.68
C ASN A 202 -25.29 6.53 2.14
N GLU A 203 -25.84 6.59 3.34
CA GLU A 203 -26.64 5.52 3.95
C GLU A 203 -27.97 5.27 3.22
N MET A 204 -28.53 6.25 2.50
CA MET A 204 -29.82 6.12 1.83
C MET A 204 -29.76 5.21 0.61
N ASP A 205 -28.69 5.27 -0.17
CA ASP A 205 -28.51 4.48 -1.38
C ASP A 205 -27.38 3.45 -1.30
N GLY A 206 -26.65 3.41 -0.17
CA GLY A 206 -25.54 2.51 0.08
C GLY A 206 -24.31 2.79 -0.78
N ARG A 207 -24.13 4.03 -1.28
CA ARG A 207 -23.03 4.43 -2.14
C ARG A 207 -21.85 4.97 -1.33
N LEU A 208 -20.65 4.56 -1.75
CA LEU A 208 -19.39 5.10 -1.29
C LEU A 208 -18.74 5.92 -2.39
N THR A 209 -18.51 7.20 -2.15
CA THR A 209 -17.75 8.07 -3.06
C THR A 209 -16.35 8.28 -2.50
N LEU A 210 -15.32 8.08 -3.31
CA LEU A 210 -13.92 8.22 -2.94
C LEU A 210 -13.21 9.23 -3.82
N TRP A 211 -12.57 10.21 -3.22
CA TRP A 211 -11.61 11.10 -3.87
C TRP A 211 -10.21 10.67 -3.44
N SER A 212 -9.47 10.03 -4.34
CA SER A 212 -8.18 9.42 -3.98
C SER A 212 -7.14 9.61 -5.06
N SER A 213 -5.88 9.76 -4.64
CA SER A 213 -4.73 9.73 -5.52
C SER A 213 -4.39 8.29 -5.90
N THR A 214 -4.78 7.85 -7.10
CA THR A 214 -4.44 6.52 -7.61
C THR A 214 -4.13 6.53 -9.10
N GLN A 215 -3.24 5.65 -9.55
CA GLN A 215 -2.99 5.43 -10.98
C GLN A 215 -3.78 4.25 -11.56
N VAL A 216 -4.47 3.48 -10.71
CA VAL A 216 -5.20 2.24 -11.11
C VAL A 216 -6.63 2.23 -10.55
N PRO A 217 -7.50 3.18 -10.94
CA PRO A 217 -8.79 3.42 -10.29
C PRO A 217 -9.67 2.18 -10.23
N PHE A 218 -9.75 1.39 -11.30
CA PHE A 218 -10.62 0.19 -11.33
C PHE A 218 -10.12 -0.95 -10.44
N LEU A 219 -8.79 -1.13 -10.32
CA LEU A 219 -8.24 -2.11 -9.39
C LEU A 219 -8.47 -1.66 -7.95
N TYR A 220 -8.29 -0.37 -7.69
CA TYR A 220 -8.51 0.24 -6.40
C TYR A 220 -9.97 0.12 -5.94
N GLN A 221 -10.93 0.44 -6.82
CA GLN A 221 -12.36 0.25 -6.58
C GLN A 221 -12.67 -1.20 -6.19
N ARG A 222 -12.14 -2.19 -6.95
CA ARG A 222 -12.35 -3.61 -6.68
C ARG A 222 -11.77 -4.03 -5.33
N ASP A 223 -10.60 -3.54 -4.97
CA ASP A 223 -9.94 -3.89 -3.71
C ASP A 223 -10.70 -3.32 -2.51
N ILE A 224 -11.23 -2.10 -2.62
CA ILE A 224 -12.08 -1.50 -1.60
C ILE A 224 -13.43 -2.24 -1.51
N ALA A 225 -14.06 -2.56 -2.64
CA ALA A 225 -15.29 -3.34 -2.67
C ALA A 225 -15.12 -4.67 -1.96
N HIS A 226 -13.99 -5.36 -2.18
CA HIS A 226 -13.66 -6.61 -1.50
C HIS A 226 -13.50 -6.40 0.02
N ALA A 227 -12.74 -5.42 0.44
CA ALA A 227 -12.47 -5.14 1.86
C ALA A 227 -13.73 -4.74 2.64
N LEU A 228 -14.62 -3.97 2.00
CA LEU A 228 -15.86 -3.49 2.60
C LEU A 228 -17.05 -4.41 2.34
N LYS A 229 -16.88 -5.52 1.61
CA LYS A 229 -17.96 -6.44 1.19
C LYS A 229 -19.09 -5.71 0.45
N MET A 230 -18.73 -4.75 -0.39
CA MET A 230 -19.65 -3.96 -1.20
C MET A 230 -19.63 -4.41 -2.66
N GLU A 231 -20.71 -4.15 -3.38
CA GLU A 231 -20.70 -4.28 -4.84
C GLU A 231 -19.86 -3.16 -5.46
N PRO A 232 -18.93 -3.48 -6.42
CA PRO A 232 -18.09 -2.46 -7.05
C PRO A 232 -18.88 -1.31 -7.71
N SER A 233 -20.11 -1.57 -8.16
CA SER A 233 -21.00 -0.55 -8.72
C SER A 233 -21.48 0.50 -7.73
N ASN A 234 -21.33 0.25 -6.45
CA ASN A 234 -21.71 1.17 -5.37
C ASN A 234 -20.52 2.02 -4.87
N ILE A 235 -19.37 1.94 -5.56
CA ILE A 235 -18.17 2.71 -5.24
C ILE A 235 -17.74 3.55 -6.42
#